data_fd6a453a1c953802dd133a81cde5bcad
#
_entry.id   fd6a453a1c953802dd133a81cde5bcad
#
_cell.length_a   1.000
_cell.length_b   1.000
_cell.length_c   1.000
_cell.angle_alpha   90.00
_cell.angle_beta   90.00
_cell.angle_gamma   90.00
#
_symmetry.space_group_name_H-M   'P 1'
#
loop_
_entity.id
_entity.type
_entity.pdbx_description
1 polymer ?
#
loop_
_entity_poly.entity_id
_entity_poly.type
_entity_poly.pdbx_seq_one_letter_code
_entity_poly.pdbx_strand_id
1 'polypeptide(L)'
;VASDPGVMDGRMDTAWTGTGGDVLRIDLGGQRLLGGLLLDWTAGQGASDYTVEASDDGRSWRRLYTVAGGDGGSDPIPLPDTEAAWLRIALPKGAPSASLAQLKVQPADWASDLNGFIASLAEAAPRGTFPRGFTEQPYWTLVGTDGGRNSGLIGEDGEIELGRGVSIAPFVAANGDVFDWADVTASQSLADGYLPMPGVRWQGEGWHLETSLIADETDDRLLARWRLVNDSKQSQKLSLLLAVRPFQVNPPAQFLSQQGGIAKISGIEWGGGRLKVISPADIPGDPDTTRTLIPLVAPDGVSTAGFDRGALMHPALPRGGETVRDPHDLASAALRWDVELAPGEALDVPMAIPFGQGTAPPSRLAFDSAIAATRNAWKDKLDRIAIDVPPSKQAIADTVRTALAHVLMSRDGPQLKPGTRSYNRSWIRDGAMMADTLLRLGVIEPAREFADWYGTKLFDNGKVPCCVDYRGPDPVPENDAQGEFIHLLVQ
;
A
#
# COMPACT_ATOMS: atom_id res chain seq x y z
N VAL A 1 19.62 31.60 -10.71
CA VAL A 1 19.05 32.85 -10.16
C VAL A 1 17.66 33.04 -10.75
N ALA A 2 16.64 33.24 -9.92
CA ALA A 2 15.29 33.51 -10.38
C ALA A 2 15.17 34.96 -10.88
N SER A 3 14.23 35.22 -11.83
CA SER A 3 13.88 36.57 -12.25
C SER A 3 13.31 37.41 -11.09
N ASP A 4 12.78 36.73 -10.08
CA ASP A 4 12.48 37.28 -8.75
C ASP A 4 13.30 36.53 -7.71
N PRO A 5 14.37 37.11 -7.14
CA PRO A 5 15.24 36.42 -6.18
C PRO A 5 14.55 36.05 -4.87
N GLY A 6 13.44 36.69 -4.51
CA GLY A 6 12.70 36.44 -3.27
C GLY A 6 12.19 34.99 -3.15
N VAL A 7 11.92 34.30 -4.27
CA VAL A 7 11.41 32.93 -4.25
C VAL A 7 12.50 31.86 -3.96
N MET A 8 13.75 32.28 -3.85
CA MET A 8 14.88 31.35 -3.61
C MET A 8 15.76 31.78 -2.42
N ASP A 9 15.30 32.71 -1.59
CA ASP A 9 16.05 33.29 -0.47
C ASP A 9 15.86 32.52 0.86
N GLY A 10 14.99 31.53 0.89
CA GLY A 10 14.67 30.73 2.08
C GLY A 10 13.67 31.37 3.02
N ARG A 11 13.02 32.47 2.62
CA ARG A 11 12.08 33.23 3.44
C ARG A 11 10.66 33.05 2.92
N MET A 12 9.73 32.78 3.82
CA MET A 12 8.31 32.62 3.48
C MET A 12 7.52 33.92 3.45
N ASP A 13 8.16 35.05 3.83
CA ASP A 13 7.59 36.39 3.81
C ASP A 13 7.96 37.20 2.55
N THR A 14 8.76 36.65 1.67
CA THR A 14 9.06 37.13 0.32
C THR A 14 8.35 36.22 -0.70
N ALA A 15 7.87 36.78 -1.80
CA ALA A 15 7.16 36.00 -2.80
C ALA A 15 7.21 36.64 -4.19
N TRP A 16 7.25 35.83 -5.24
CA TRP A 16 6.88 36.24 -6.58
C TRP A 16 5.36 36.26 -6.70
N THR A 17 4.80 37.36 -7.22
CA THR A 17 3.37 37.41 -7.53
C THR A 17 3.19 37.63 -9.02
N GLY A 18 2.39 36.73 -9.64
CA GLY A 18 2.08 36.75 -11.05
C GLY A 18 0.58 36.69 -11.32
N THR A 19 0.17 37.13 -12.49
CA THR A 19 -1.19 37.04 -13.02
C THR A 19 -1.22 36.21 -14.29
N GLY A 20 -2.40 35.88 -14.80
CA GLY A 20 -2.53 35.02 -15.97
C GLY A 20 -1.73 35.47 -17.19
N GLY A 21 -0.85 34.62 -17.66
CA GLY A 21 0.12 34.86 -18.73
C GLY A 21 1.53 35.23 -18.24
N ASP A 22 1.72 35.50 -16.95
CA ASP A 22 3.03 35.81 -16.39
C ASP A 22 3.88 34.53 -16.25
N VAL A 23 5.20 34.73 -16.26
CA VAL A 23 6.20 33.67 -16.13
C VAL A 23 7.28 34.05 -15.12
N LEU A 24 7.60 33.12 -14.22
CA LEU A 24 8.78 33.18 -13.37
C LEU A 24 9.90 32.40 -14.06
N ARG A 25 11.04 33.02 -14.32
CA ARG A 25 12.20 32.38 -14.95
C ARG A 25 13.31 32.10 -13.94
N ILE A 26 13.94 30.97 -14.05
CA ILE A 26 15.04 30.52 -13.20
C ILE A 26 16.25 30.20 -14.09
N ASP A 27 17.35 30.93 -13.91
CA ASP A 27 18.64 30.63 -14.51
C ASP A 27 19.43 29.70 -13.59
N LEU A 28 19.73 28.50 -14.08
CA LEU A 28 20.48 27.49 -13.35
C LEU A 28 22.01 27.72 -13.39
N GLY A 29 22.47 28.73 -14.14
CA GLY A 29 23.89 29.05 -14.29
C GLY A 29 24.64 28.12 -15.21
N GLY A 30 23.97 27.48 -16.14
CA GLY A 30 24.46 26.51 -17.10
C GLY A 30 23.67 25.20 -17.06
N GLN A 31 24.03 24.25 -17.93
CA GLN A 31 23.38 22.94 -17.95
C GLN A 31 23.52 22.23 -16.60
N ARG A 32 22.39 21.80 -16.05
CA ARG A 32 22.26 21.11 -14.76
C ARG A 32 21.35 19.91 -14.90
N LEU A 33 21.79 18.77 -14.36
CA LEU A 33 20.93 17.63 -14.11
C LEU A 33 20.15 17.88 -12.81
N LEU A 34 18.83 17.71 -12.84
CA LEU A 34 17.95 17.95 -11.70
C LEU A 34 16.87 16.85 -11.60
N GLY A 35 16.38 16.58 -10.39
CA GLY A 35 15.36 15.59 -10.12
C GLY A 35 13.96 16.19 -9.94
N GLY A 36 13.86 17.51 -9.75
CA GLY A 36 12.55 18.12 -9.57
C GLY A 36 12.55 19.52 -8.99
N LEU A 37 11.36 19.96 -8.64
CA LEU A 37 11.11 21.22 -7.95
C LEU A 37 10.21 21.00 -6.74
N LEU A 38 10.42 21.77 -5.68
CA LEU A 38 9.46 21.95 -4.61
C LEU A 38 9.00 23.40 -4.63
N LEU A 39 7.70 23.62 -4.80
CA LEU A 39 7.06 24.92 -4.88
C LEU A 39 6.19 25.12 -3.65
N ASP A 40 6.49 26.13 -2.83
CA ASP A 40 5.69 26.49 -1.67
C ASP A 40 4.90 27.78 -1.98
N TRP A 41 3.61 27.66 -2.16
CA TRP A 41 2.73 28.78 -2.43
C TRP A 41 2.37 29.56 -1.16
N THR A 42 2.14 30.86 -1.30
CA THR A 42 1.60 31.67 -0.19
C THR A 42 0.19 31.18 0.16
N ALA A 43 -0.07 30.96 1.42
CA ALA A 43 -1.35 30.41 1.90
C ALA A 43 -2.57 31.19 1.35
N GLY A 44 -3.47 30.46 0.70
CA GLY A 44 -4.67 31.04 0.08
C GLY A 44 -4.45 31.83 -1.20
N GLN A 45 -3.21 31.85 -1.74
CA GLN A 45 -2.84 32.58 -2.95
C GLN A 45 -2.09 31.69 -3.96
N GLY A 46 -2.18 30.37 -3.83
CA GLY A 46 -1.52 29.43 -4.75
C GLY A 46 -2.19 29.37 -6.11
N ALA A 47 -1.40 29.02 -7.15
CA ALA A 47 -1.93 28.75 -8.47
C ALA A 47 -2.55 27.34 -8.50
N SER A 48 -3.76 27.23 -9.04
CA SER A 48 -4.38 25.93 -9.29
C SER A 48 -3.88 25.27 -10.59
N ASP A 49 -3.48 26.09 -11.54
CA ASP A 49 -3.08 25.63 -12.88
C ASP A 49 -1.82 26.36 -13.33
N TYR A 50 -0.79 25.61 -13.71
CA TYR A 50 0.45 26.16 -14.24
C TYR A 50 1.28 25.09 -14.97
N THR A 51 2.30 25.51 -15.70
CA THR A 51 3.26 24.61 -16.35
C THR A 51 4.67 24.87 -15.86
N VAL A 52 5.44 23.77 -15.77
CA VAL A 52 6.89 23.81 -15.62
C VAL A 52 7.53 23.51 -16.97
N GLU A 53 8.42 24.38 -17.42
CA GLU A 53 9.08 24.23 -18.71
C GLU A 53 10.58 24.42 -18.56
N ALA A 54 11.36 23.79 -19.44
CA ALA A 54 12.82 23.86 -19.48
C ALA A 54 13.32 24.41 -20.81
N SER A 55 14.54 24.98 -20.76
CA SER A 55 15.24 25.48 -21.94
C SER A 55 16.75 25.35 -21.77
N ASP A 56 17.46 25.13 -22.89
CA ASP A 56 18.92 25.10 -22.93
C ASP A 56 19.51 26.44 -23.35
N ASP A 57 18.73 27.29 -24.02
CA ASP A 57 19.15 28.58 -24.59
C ASP A 57 18.39 29.81 -24.03
N GLY A 58 17.42 29.58 -23.12
CA GLY A 58 16.54 30.60 -22.56
C GLY A 58 15.52 31.19 -23.56
N ARG A 59 15.42 30.61 -24.78
CA ARG A 59 14.53 31.07 -25.87
C ARG A 59 13.55 29.99 -26.31
N SER A 60 14.02 28.80 -26.54
CA SER A 60 13.23 27.64 -26.95
C SER A 60 12.83 26.85 -25.71
N TRP A 61 11.52 26.65 -25.47
CA TRP A 61 11.00 26.05 -24.26
C TRP A 61 10.30 24.75 -24.54
N ARG A 62 10.62 23.70 -23.76
CA ARG A 62 9.92 22.43 -23.74
C ARG A 62 9.16 22.25 -22.42
N ARG A 63 7.92 21.80 -22.51
CA ARG A 63 7.11 21.52 -21.32
C ARG A 63 7.61 20.25 -20.64
N LEU A 64 7.80 20.32 -19.33
CA LEU A 64 8.18 19.19 -18.48
C LEU A 64 7.00 18.64 -17.70
N TYR A 65 6.19 19.56 -17.11
CA TYR A 65 5.11 19.19 -16.21
C TYR A 65 3.94 20.16 -16.35
N THR A 66 2.74 19.66 -16.04
CA THR A 66 1.52 20.48 -16.00
C THR A 66 0.78 20.15 -14.72
N VAL A 67 0.57 21.14 -13.88
CA VAL A 67 -0.33 21.05 -12.73
C VAL A 67 -1.71 21.49 -13.14
N ALA A 68 -2.73 20.72 -12.79
CA ALA A 68 -4.13 21.02 -13.05
C ALA A 68 -4.97 20.79 -11.78
N GLY A 69 -5.57 21.87 -11.31
CA GLY A 69 -6.41 21.86 -10.11
C GLY A 69 -5.64 21.66 -8.81
N GLY A 70 -4.41 22.20 -8.73
CA GLY A 70 -3.58 22.20 -7.53
C GLY A 70 -4.30 22.82 -6.32
N ASP A 71 -3.94 22.43 -5.12
CA ASP A 71 -4.59 22.89 -3.87
C ASP A 71 -4.02 24.19 -3.33
N GLY A 72 -2.94 24.70 -3.94
CA GLY A 72 -2.30 25.98 -3.58
C GLY A 72 -1.44 25.89 -2.31
N GLY A 73 -1.04 24.68 -1.93
CA GLY A 73 -0.13 24.41 -0.83
C GLY A 73 1.33 24.27 -1.27
N SER A 74 1.95 23.15 -0.94
CA SER A 74 3.29 22.76 -1.37
C SER A 74 3.19 21.74 -2.50
N ASP A 75 3.74 22.10 -3.68
CA ASP A 75 3.68 21.25 -4.88
C ASP A 75 5.04 20.61 -5.14
N PRO A 76 5.22 19.31 -4.85
CA PRO A 76 6.39 18.55 -5.25
C PRO A 76 6.26 18.13 -6.72
N ILE A 77 7.15 18.61 -7.58
CA ILE A 77 7.14 18.35 -9.02
C ILE A 77 8.30 17.43 -9.38
N PRO A 78 8.07 16.12 -9.62
CA PRO A 78 9.10 15.20 -10.05
C PRO A 78 9.48 15.46 -11.51
N LEU A 79 10.77 15.56 -11.78
CA LEU A 79 11.33 15.79 -13.11
C LEU A 79 12.52 14.81 -13.34
N PRO A 80 12.25 13.49 -13.40
CA PRO A 80 13.31 12.51 -13.55
C PRO A 80 14.10 12.75 -14.85
N ASP A 81 15.40 12.47 -14.80
CA ASP A 81 16.32 12.55 -15.95
C ASP A 81 16.27 13.89 -16.71
N THR A 82 15.99 14.99 -15.99
CA THR A 82 15.90 16.31 -16.61
C THR A 82 17.24 17.04 -16.57
N GLU A 83 17.72 17.45 -17.74
CA GLU A 83 18.86 18.35 -17.90
C GLU A 83 18.38 19.67 -18.56
N ALA A 84 18.78 20.83 -17.99
CA ALA A 84 18.40 22.13 -18.48
C ALA A 84 19.36 23.22 -18.00
N ALA A 85 19.46 24.34 -18.75
CA ALA A 85 20.12 25.57 -18.30
C ALA A 85 19.14 26.56 -17.67
N TRP A 86 17.88 26.48 -18.07
CA TRP A 86 16.82 27.37 -17.62
C TRP A 86 15.55 26.59 -17.31
N LEU A 87 14.83 27.06 -16.29
CA LEU A 87 13.46 26.65 -15.99
C LEU A 87 12.52 27.86 -16.01
N ARG A 88 11.22 27.61 -16.22
CA ARG A 88 10.20 28.61 -15.97
C ARG A 88 8.91 27.98 -15.44
N ILE A 89 8.24 28.72 -14.55
CA ILE A 89 6.87 28.48 -14.14
C ILE A 89 5.98 29.46 -14.93
N ALA A 90 5.00 28.94 -15.66
CA ALA A 90 4.13 29.75 -16.51
C ALA A 90 2.67 29.60 -16.09
N LEU A 91 2.04 30.70 -15.75
CA LEU A 91 0.61 30.77 -15.46
C LEU A 91 -0.20 30.82 -16.78
N PRO A 92 -1.28 30.04 -16.93
CA PRO A 92 -2.11 30.11 -18.13
C PRO A 92 -2.77 31.46 -18.28
N LYS A 93 -3.05 31.89 -19.52
CA LYS A 93 -3.72 33.16 -19.80
C LYS A 93 -5.08 33.21 -19.09
N GLY A 94 -5.34 34.29 -18.36
CA GLY A 94 -6.58 34.51 -17.63
C GLY A 94 -6.65 33.77 -16.26
N ALA A 95 -5.58 33.13 -15.81
CA ALA A 95 -5.51 32.61 -14.47
C ALA A 95 -5.62 33.76 -13.42
N PRO A 96 -6.20 33.51 -12.24
CA PRO A 96 -6.16 34.42 -11.10
C PRO A 96 -4.72 34.80 -10.73
N SER A 97 -4.57 35.86 -9.95
CA SER A 97 -3.28 36.21 -9.35
C SER A 97 -2.86 35.09 -8.40
N ALA A 98 -1.59 34.70 -8.48
CA ALA A 98 -0.98 33.71 -7.61
C ALA A 98 0.35 34.21 -7.04
N SER A 99 0.69 33.74 -5.84
CA SER A 99 1.88 34.16 -5.11
C SER A 99 2.69 32.94 -4.67
N LEU A 100 3.91 32.81 -5.22
CA LEU A 100 4.86 31.73 -4.89
C LEU A 100 5.87 32.24 -3.87
N ALA A 101 5.84 31.68 -2.65
CA ALA A 101 6.73 32.07 -1.56
C ALA A 101 8.14 31.49 -1.73
N GLN A 102 8.24 30.17 -2.05
CA GLN A 102 9.53 29.53 -2.22
C GLN A 102 9.55 28.56 -3.41
N LEU A 103 10.71 28.48 -4.05
CA LEU A 103 11.05 27.49 -5.07
C LEU A 103 12.40 26.88 -4.75
N LYS A 104 12.44 25.56 -4.62
CA LYS A 104 13.67 24.79 -4.45
C LYS A 104 13.88 23.88 -5.64
N VAL A 105 15.07 23.94 -6.26
CA VAL A 105 15.48 22.97 -7.28
C VAL A 105 16.08 21.78 -6.57
N GLN A 106 15.58 20.59 -6.90
CA GLN A 106 15.95 19.33 -6.25
C GLN A 106 17.07 18.62 -7.04
N PRO A 107 18.01 17.93 -6.36
CA PRO A 107 19.09 17.19 -7.00
C PRO A 107 18.55 16.02 -7.82
N ALA A 108 19.39 15.50 -8.73
CA ALA A 108 19.00 14.48 -9.70
C ALA A 108 18.46 13.18 -9.09
N ASP A 109 18.95 12.81 -7.92
CA ASP A 109 18.54 11.60 -7.18
C ASP A 109 17.20 11.74 -6.45
N TRP A 110 16.69 12.96 -6.29
CA TRP A 110 15.46 13.25 -5.55
C TRP A 110 14.21 12.55 -6.12
N ALA A 111 14.14 12.37 -7.43
CA ALA A 111 13.04 11.68 -8.11
C ALA A 111 13.56 10.73 -9.20
N SER A 112 14.67 10.02 -8.95
CA SER A 112 15.24 9.06 -9.87
C SER A 112 14.28 7.93 -10.23
N ASP A 113 13.46 7.53 -9.28
CA ASP A 113 12.30 6.65 -9.47
C ASP A 113 11.16 7.08 -8.51
N LEU A 114 9.99 6.48 -8.69
CA LEU A 114 8.81 6.87 -7.93
C LEU A 114 8.91 6.54 -6.43
N ASN A 115 9.56 5.43 -6.05
CA ASN A 115 9.79 5.10 -4.65
C ASN A 115 10.77 6.07 -3.99
N GLY A 116 11.86 6.42 -4.67
CA GLY A 116 12.84 7.42 -4.21
C GLY A 116 12.22 8.80 -4.03
N PHE A 117 11.38 9.21 -4.99
CA PHE A 117 10.62 10.45 -4.90
C PHE A 117 9.73 10.49 -3.65
N ILE A 118 8.92 9.47 -3.45
CA ILE A 118 8.02 9.41 -2.27
C ILE A 118 8.82 9.30 -0.96
N ALA A 119 9.94 8.57 -0.94
CA ALA A 119 10.80 8.52 0.23
C ALA A 119 11.35 9.90 0.59
N SER A 120 11.77 10.69 -0.40
CA SER A 120 12.24 12.06 -0.19
C SER A 120 11.13 12.98 0.37
N LEU A 121 9.88 12.79 -0.07
CA LEU A 121 8.73 13.51 0.50
C LEU A 121 8.44 13.05 1.93
N ALA A 122 8.51 11.75 2.19
CA ALA A 122 8.24 11.16 3.50
C ALA A 122 9.26 11.61 4.56
N GLU A 123 10.54 11.74 4.19
CA GLU A 123 11.59 12.26 5.07
C GLU A 123 11.36 13.73 5.47
N ALA A 124 10.77 14.53 4.58
CA ALA A 124 10.48 15.94 4.82
C ALA A 124 9.14 16.18 5.54
N ALA A 125 8.22 15.22 5.50
CA ALA A 125 6.88 15.34 6.06
C ALA A 125 6.85 14.99 7.56
N PRO A 126 5.82 15.41 8.31
CA PRO A 126 5.57 14.90 9.65
C PRO A 126 5.46 13.36 9.63
N ARG A 127 6.01 12.72 10.68
CA ARG A 127 5.87 11.27 10.86
C ARG A 127 4.38 10.89 10.90
N GLY A 128 3.99 9.85 10.20
CA GLY A 128 2.58 9.42 10.06
C GLY A 128 1.92 9.81 8.73
N THR A 129 2.38 10.88 8.08
CA THR A 129 1.84 11.31 6.78
C THR A 129 1.95 10.22 5.72
N PHE A 130 3.07 9.52 5.64
CA PHE A 130 3.33 8.41 4.72
C PHE A 130 3.37 7.08 5.47
N PRO A 131 3.19 5.93 4.77
CA PRO A 131 3.40 4.62 5.36
C PRO A 131 4.80 4.47 5.96
N ARG A 132 4.89 3.78 7.10
CA ARG A 132 6.14 3.56 7.84
C ARG A 132 7.28 3.07 6.95
N GLY A 133 7.00 2.17 6.02
CA GLY A 133 7.99 1.52 5.16
C GLY A 133 8.82 2.44 4.26
N PHE A 134 8.47 3.73 4.14
CA PHE A 134 9.28 4.72 3.42
C PHE A 134 10.38 5.35 4.26
N THR A 135 10.24 5.37 5.59
CA THR A 135 11.20 6.05 6.50
C THR A 135 11.72 5.15 7.62
N GLU A 136 11.00 4.09 7.96
CA GLU A 136 11.30 3.20 9.08
C GLU A 136 11.19 1.73 8.66
N GLN A 137 11.78 0.81 9.43
CA GLN A 137 11.57 -0.62 9.24
C GLN A 137 10.13 -1.00 9.64
N PRO A 138 9.27 -1.44 8.72
CA PRO A 138 7.92 -1.90 9.05
C PRO A 138 7.91 -3.40 9.32
N TYR A 139 6.87 -3.86 10.03
CA TYR A 139 6.51 -5.26 10.17
C TYR A 139 5.10 -5.49 9.65
N TRP A 140 4.88 -6.66 9.05
CA TRP A 140 3.59 -7.06 8.49
C TRP A 140 3.39 -8.55 8.55
N THR A 141 2.15 -9.00 8.37
CA THR A 141 1.84 -10.42 8.25
C THR A 141 0.98 -10.70 7.02
N LEU A 142 1.15 -11.91 6.47
CA LEU A 142 0.36 -12.44 5.37
C LEU A 142 -1.02 -12.87 5.87
N VAL A 143 -2.04 -12.60 5.05
CA VAL A 143 -3.41 -13.09 5.22
C VAL A 143 -3.84 -13.75 3.91
N GLY A 144 -4.12 -15.03 3.95
CA GLY A 144 -4.47 -15.82 2.76
C GLY A 144 -5.23 -17.08 3.14
N THR A 145 -5.66 -17.83 2.14
CA THR A 145 -6.21 -19.17 2.27
C THR A 145 -5.13 -20.24 2.01
N ASP A 146 -5.37 -21.46 2.44
CA ASP A 146 -4.47 -22.56 2.16
C ASP A 146 -4.38 -22.86 0.65
N GLY A 147 -3.19 -22.71 0.07
CA GLY A 147 -2.92 -22.94 -1.35
C GLY A 147 -3.57 -21.94 -2.30
N GLY A 148 -4.12 -20.86 -1.78
CA GLY A 148 -4.75 -19.79 -2.58
C GLY A 148 -3.73 -18.86 -3.23
N ARG A 149 -4.03 -18.39 -4.46
CA ARG A 149 -3.19 -17.45 -5.20
C ARG A 149 -3.28 -16.04 -4.68
N ASN A 150 -4.42 -15.69 -4.11
CA ASN A 150 -4.75 -14.35 -3.68
C ASN A 150 -4.53 -14.21 -2.17
N SER A 151 -3.90 -13.11 -1.78
CA SER A 151 -3.58 -12.83 -0.39
C SER A 151 -3.52 -11.34 -0.14
N GLY A 152 -3.78 -10.93 1.09
CA GLY A 152 -3.54 -9.57 1.58
C GLY A 152 -2.38 -9.53 2.56
N LEU A 153 -1.97 -8.33 2.90
CA LEU A 153 -1.07 -8.06 4.03
C LEU A 153 -1.77 -7.13 5.02
N ILE A 154 -1.40 -7.24 6.28
CA ILE A 154 -1.72 -6.23 7.29
C ILE A 154 -0.44 -5.82 7.98
N GLY A 155 -0.18 -4.51 8.01
CA GLY A 155 0.96 -3.92 8.70
C GLY A 155 0.74 -3.82 10.21
N GLU A 156 1.83 -3.63 10.95
CA GLU A 156 1.80 -3.43 12.40
C GLU A 156 0.98 -2.20 12.82
N ASP A 157 0.80 -1.26 11.91
CA ASP A 157 0.04 -0.04 12.07
C ASP A 157 -1.44 -0.18 11.65
N GLY A 158 -1.89 -1.38 11.25
CA GLY A 158 -3.27 -1.64 10.83
C GLY A 158 -3.59 -1.21 9.40
N GLU A 159 -2.60 -0.81 8.61
CA GLU A 159 -2.75 -0.64 7.16
C GLU A 159 -2.93 -2.00 6.49
N ILE A 160 -3.86 -2.09 5.54
CA ILE A 160 -4.19 -3.32 4.83
C ILE A 160 -3.78 -3.18 3.36
N GLU A 161 -3.04 -4.14 2.83
CA GLU A 161 -2.75 -4.25 1.39
C GLU A 161 -3.63 -5.30 0.73
N LEU A 162 -4.17 -4.95 -0.43
CA LEU A 162 -5.08 -5.77 -1.22
C LEU A 162 -4.34 -6.46 -2.36
N GLY A 163 -4.08 -7.72 -2.21
CA GLY A 163 -3.46 -8.51 -3.28
C GLY A 163 -2.05 -8.01 -3.60
N ARG A 164 -1.84 -7.55 -4.82
CA ARG A 164 -0.58 -6.98 -5.29
C ARG A 164 -0.72 -5.47 -5.46
N GLY A 165 -0.77 -4.73 -4.36
CA GLY A 165 -0.80 -3.29 -4.49
C GLY A 165 -1.72 -2.58 -3.49
N VAL A 166 -2.37 -1.56 -3.86
CA VAL A 166 -3.26 -0.63 -3.15
C VAL A 166 -3.50 -0.93 -1.68
N SER A 167 -3.24 0.03 -0.80
CA SER A 167 -3.53 -0.10 0.62
C SER A 167 -4.74 0.70 1.09
N ILE A 168 -5.25 0.30 2.25
CA ILE A 168 -6.26 1.04 3.03
C ILE A 168 -5.63 1.37 4.37
N ALA A 169 -5.41 2.65 4.63
CA ALA A 169 -4.87 3.15 5.89
C ALA A 169 -5.99 3.76 6.74
N PRO A 170 -6.15 3.35 8.02
CA PRO A 170 -7.10 3.95 8.91
C PRO A 170 -6.59 5.28 9.48
N PHE A 171 -7.53 6.20 9.75
CA PHE A 171 -7.34 7.44 10.52
C PHE A 171 -8.55 7.62 11.42
N VAL A 172 -8.35 8.26 12.56
CA VAL A 172 -9.44 8.61 13.48
C VAL A 172 -9.45 10.12 13.69
N ALA A 173 -10.60 10.75 13.47
CA ALA A 173 -10.76 12.15 13.85
C ALA A 173 -11.49 12.23 15.20
N ALA A 174 -10.92 12.99 16.13
CA ALA A 174 -11.47 13.23 17.47
C ALA A 174 -11.09 14.63 17.94
N ASN A 175 -12.01 15.36 18.55
CA ASN A 175 -11.78 16.69 19.13
C ASN A 175 -11.21 17.75 18.17
N GLY A 176 -11.37 17.57 16.87
CA GLY A 176 -10.87 18.49 15.83
C GLY A 176 -9.50 18.09 15.25
N ASP A 177 -8.83 17.10 15.84
CA ASP A 177 -7.57 16.54 15.36
C ASP A 177 -7.79 15.25 14.58
N VAL A 178 -6.86 14.92 13.68
CA VAL A 178 -6.82 13.65 12.94
C VAL A 178 -5.60 12.87 13.38
N PHE A 179 -5.83 11.67 13.87
CA PHE A 179 -4.81 10.76 14.38
C PHE A 179 -4.45 9.72 13.33
N ASP A 180 -3.17 9.53 13.12
CA ASP A 180 -2.59 8.49 12.28
C ASP A 180 -1.78 7.48 13.10
N TRP A 181 -1.07 6.57 12.42
CA TRP A 181 -0.28 5.52 13.07
C TRP A 181 0.86 6.06 13.98
N ALA A 182 1.33 7.28 13.75
CA ALA A 182 2.42 7.87 14.54
C ALA A 182 1.93 8.49 15.85
N ASP A 183 0.63 8.77 15.97
CA ASP A 183 0.01 9.43 17.11
C ASP A 183 -0.54 8.47 18.16
N VAL A 184 -0.54 7.17 17.88
CA VAL A 184 -1.21 6.15 18.70
C VAL A 184 -0.22 5.07 19.17
N THR A 185 -0.61 4.34 20.20
CA THR A 185 0.05 3.08 20.56
C THR A 185 -0.65 1.93 19.87
N ALA A 186 0.06 1.24 18.97
CA ALA A 186 -0.45 0.06 18.27
C ALA A 186 -0.01 -1.23 18.95
N SER A 187 -0.90 -2.23 18.95
CA SER A 187 -0.61 -3.59 19.39
C SER A 187 -1.21 -4.60 18.44
N GLN A 188 -0.51 -5.71 18.22
CA GLN A 188 -0.89 -6.74 17.26
C GLN A 188 -1.31 -8.01 17.99
N SER A 189 -2.24 -8.76 17.40
CA SER A 189 -2.72 -10.02 17.93
C SER A 189 -3.08 -11.00 16.81
N LEU A 190 -3.12 -12.27 17.13
CA LEU A 190 -3.73 -13.31 16.32
C LEU A 190 -4.96 -13.89 17.04
N ALA A 191 -6.00 -14.24 16.31
CA ALA A 191 -7.14 -14.92 16.91
C ALA A 191 -6.67 -16.22 17.59
N ASP A 192 -7.20 -16.51 18.80
CA ASP A 192 -6.78 -17.61 19.66
C ASP A 192 -5.26 -17.67 19.94
N GLY A 193 -4.50 -16.61 19.65
CA GLY A 193 -3.06 -16.53 19.84
C GLY A 193 -2.20 -17.14 18.72
N TYR A 194 -2.78 -17.86 17.76
CA TYR A 194 -2.03 -18.57 16.71
C TYR A 194 -2.70 -18.67 15.34
N LEU A 195 -3.99 -18.40 15.24
CA LEU A 195 -4.70 -18.48 13.95
C LEU A 195 -4.26 -17.34 13.02
N PRO A 196 -4.15 -17.59 11.70
CA PRO A 196 -3.74 -16.57 10.72
C PRO A 196 -4.88 -15.56 10.44
N MET A 197 -5.43 -15.03 11.49
CA MET A 197 -6.50 -14.03 11.54
C MET A 197 -6.01 -12.85 12.38
N PRO A 198 -5.14 -12.00 11.82
CA PRO A 198 -4.52 -10.91 12.55
C PRO A 198 -5.47 -9.78 12.87
N GLY A 199 -5.18 -9.12 13.98
CA GLY A 199 -5.79 -7.87 14.38
C GLY A 199 -4.77 -6.86 14.89
N VAL A 200 -5.02 -5.60 14.65
CA VAL A 200 -4.24 -4.47 15.15
C VAL A 200 -5.16 -3.56 15.94
N ARG A 201 -4.73 -3.19 17.14
CA ARG A 201 -5.46 -2.27 18.01
C ARG A 201 -4.67 -0.99 18.22
N TRP A 202 -5.26 0.13 17.88
CA TRP A 202 -4.79 1.47 18.22
C TRP A 202 -5.40 1.90 19.54
N GLN A 203 -4.60 2.51 20.41
CA GLN A 203 -5.07 3.13 21.63
C GLN A 203 -4.86 4.64 21.53
N GLY A 204 -5.96 5.37 21.48
CA GLY A 204 -6.01 6.82 21.59
C GLY A 204 -6.51 7.29 22.95
N GLU A 205 -6.67 8.59 23.14
CA GLU A 205 -7.20 9.17 24.37
C GLU A 205 -8.73 9.03 24.43
N GLY A 206 -9.20 8.10 25.24
CA GLY A 206 -10.63 7.83 25.43
C GLY A 206 -11.29 7.06 24.29
N TRP A 207 -10.52 6.51 23.36
CA TRP A 207 -11.01 5.64 22.27
C TRP A 207 -9.99 4.59 21.87
N HIS A 208 -10.46 3.53 21.24
CA HIS A 208 -9.58 2.62 20.52
C HIS A 208 -10.17 2.21 19.17
N LEU A 209 -9.30 1.83 18.24
CA LEU A 209 -9.67 1.27 16.95
C LEU A 209 -9.12 -0.15 16.84
N GLU A 210 -9.95 -1.11 16.50
CA GLU A 210 -9.57 -2.48 16.17
C GLU A 210 -9.69 -2.69 14.66
N THR A 211 -8.59 -3.07 14.01
CA THR A 211 -8.55 -3.45 12.59
C THR A 211 -8.29 -4.94 12.49
N SER A 212 -9.06 -5.67 11.69
CA SER A 212 -8.80 -7.09 11.39
C SER A 212 -8.93 -7.38 9.90
N LEU A 213 -8.15 -8.36 9.44
CA LEU A 213 -8.15 -8.83 8.06
C LEU A 213 -8.17 -10.35 8.03
N ILE A 214 -9.03 -10.92 7.18
CA ILE A 214 -9.24 -12.37 7.07
C ILE A 214 -9.41 -12.71 5.58
N ALA A 215 -8.81 -13.80 5.12
CA ALA A 215 -9.13 -14.38 3.82
C ALA A 215 -10.29 -15.38 3.98
N ASP A 216 -11.33 -15.20 3.18
CA ASP A 216 -12.50 -16.08 3.20
C ASP A 216 -12.18 -17.41 2.55
N GLU A 217 -12.26 -18.51 3.30
CA GLU A 217 -12.01 -19.87 2.80
C GLU A 217 -13.08 -20.37 1.82
N THR A 218 -14.23 -19.72 1.76
CA THR A 218 -15.37 -20.14 0.92
C THR A 218 -15.51 -19.35 -0.36
N ASP A 219 -15.06 -18.12 -0.36
CA ASP A 219 -15.12 -17.20 -1.50
C ASP A 219 -13.76 -16.52 -1.71
N ASP A 220 -13.40 -16.26 -2.96
CA ASP A 220 -12.14 -15.61 -3.32
C ASP A 220 -12.18 -14.11 -2.99
N ARG A 221 -12.11 -13.77 -1.70
CA ARG A 221 -12.15 -12.40 -1.18
C ARG A 221 -11.44 -12.25 0.15
N LEU A 222 -11.09 -11.01 0.48
CA LEU A 222 -10.72 -10.60 1.83
C LEU A 222 -11.92 -9.99 2.55
N LEU A 223 -11.97 -10.18 3.86
CA LEU A 223 -12.92 -9.59 4.77
C LEU A 223 -12.15 -8.72 5.76
N ALA A 224 -12.36 -7.41 5.70
CA ALA A 224 -11.75 -6.45 6.60
C ALA A 224 -12.80 -5.87 7.55
N ARG A 225 -12.40 -5.53 8.76
CA ARG A 225 -13.29 -4.95 9.77
C ARG A 225 -12.55 -3.89 10.57
N TRP A 226 -13.17 -2.74 10.72
CA TRP A 226 -12.72 -1.68 11.61
C TRP A 226 -13.80 -1.44 12.68
N ARG A 227 -13.39 -1.45 13.93
CA ARG A 227 -14.26 -1.23 15.06
C ARG A 227 -13.72 -0.12 15.94
N LEU A 228 -14.35 1.06 15.90
CA LEU A 228 -13.99 2.23 16.68
C LEU A 228 -14.88 2.29 17.92
N VAL A 229 -14.26 2.30 19.09
CA VAL A 229 -14.95 2.21 20.39
C VAL A 229 -14.68 3.46 21.22
N ASN A 230 -15.71 3.98 21.89
CA ASN A 230 -15.56 5.02 22.90
C ASN A 230 -15.24 4.39 24.27
N ASP A 231 -14.01 4.53 24.72
CA ASP A 231 -13.53 4.05 26.04
C ASP A 231 -13.72 5.09 27.16
N SER A 232 -14.18 6.29 26.83
CA SER A 232 -14.36 7.36 27.80
C SER A 232 -15.65 7.19 28.61
N LYS A 233 -15.82 8.04 29.61
CA LYS A 233 -17.03 8.06 30.44
C LYS A 233 -18.12 9.02 29.92
N GLN A 234 -17.88 9.67 28.78
CA GLN A 234 -18.78 10.64 28.18
C GLN A 234 -19.04 10.29 26.71
N SER A 235 -20.15 10.79 26.16
CA SER A 235 -20.38 10.69 24.72
C SER A 235 -19.29 11.45 23.97
N GLN A 236 -18.77 10.85 22.87
CA GLN A 236 -17.73 11.45 22.01
C GLN A 236 -18.19 11.48 20.57
N LYS A 237 -17.86 12.58 19.89
CA LYS A 237 -17.97 12.67 18.44
C LYS A 237 -16.66 12.21 17.83
N LEU A 238 -16.72 11.12 17.10
CA LEU A 238 -15.58 10.48 16.45
C LEU A 238 -15.86 10.31 14.97
N SER A 239 -14.81 10.30 14.15
CA SER A 239 -14.94 9.88 12.76
C SER A 239 -13.89 8.82 12.46
N LEU A 240 -14.31 7.75 11.80
CA LEU A 240 -13.40 6.80 11.15
C LEU A 240 -13.21 7.25 9.71
N LEU A 241 -11.95 7.36 9.30
CA LEU A 241 -11.59 7.61 7.90
C LEU A 241 -10.73 6.43 7.41
N LEU A 242 -11.09 5.90 6.24
CA LEU A 242 -10.33 4.85 5.56
C LEU A 242 -9.78 5.43 4.26
N ALA A 243 -8.49 5.70 4.25
CA ALA A 243 -7.81 6.25 3.09
C ALA A 243 -7.29 5.13 2.18
N VAL A 244 -7.75 5.12 0.93
CA VAL A 244 -7.22 4.27 -0.14
C VAL A 244 -6.10 5.05 -0.82
N ARG A 245 -4.88 4.51 -0.76
CA ARG A 245 -3.67 5.23 -1.14
C ARG A 245 -2.84 4.42 -2.14
N PRO A 246 -2.02 5.07 -2.99
CA PRO A 246 -1.17 4.40 -3.98
C PRO A 246 0.08 3.78 -3.34
N PHE A 247 -0.07 3.09 -2.22
CA PHE A 247 1.01 2.47 -1.47
C PHE A 247 0.76 1.00 -1.23
N GLN A 248 1.82 0.28 -0.89
CA GLN A 248 1.79 -1.10 -0.43
C GLN A 248 2.19 -1.15 1.05
N VAL A 249 1.69 -2.15 1.77
CA VAL A 249 2.26 -2.57 3.07
C VAL A 249 3.63 -3.21 2.84
N ASN A 250 3.82 -3.90 1.70
CA ASN A 250 5.11 -4.38 1.23
C ASN A 250 6.06 -3.19 0.96
N PRO A 251 7.14 -2.99 1.74
CA PRO A 251 7.94 -1.76 1.67
C PRO A 251 8.85 -1.71 0.45
N PRO A 252 9.35 -0.50 0.06
CA PRO A 252 10.25 -0.34 -1.09
C PRO A 252 11.52 -1.20 -1.05
N ALA A 253 11.99 -1.55 0.14
CA ALA A 253 13.16 -2.42 0.32
C ALA A 253 12.93 -3.87 -0.14
N GLN A 254 11.69 -4.28 -0.40
CA GLN A 254 11.32 -5.58 -0.93
C GLN A 254 11.16 -5.50 -2.45
N PHE A 255 12.05 -6.10 -3.24
CA PHE A 255 12.11 -5.85 -4.69
C PHE A 255 12.37 -7.08 -5.59
N LEU A 256 12.63 -8.28 -5.06
CA LEU A 256 13.11 -9.42 -5.86
C LEU A 256 12.11 -9.89 -6.94
N SER A 257 10.91 -10.30 -6.55
CA SER A 257 9.89 -10.78 -7.50
C SER A 257 8.78 -9.75 -7.71
N GLN A 258 8.51 -8.94 -6.71
CA GLN A 258 7.57 -7.84 -6.75
C GLN A 258 8.16 -6.65 -6.00
N GLN A 259 8.27 -5.52 -6.67
CA GLN A 259 8.70 -4.28 -6.02
C GLN A 259 7.60 -3.79 -5.08
N GLY A 260 7.99 -3.48 -3.84
CA GLY A 260 7.13 -2.86 -2.85
C GLY A 260 7.13 -1.33 -2.95
N GLY A 261 6.47 -0.69 -1.99
CA GLY A 261 6.37 0.77 -1.87
C GLY A 261 5.18 1.33 -2.61
N ILE A 262 5.34 1.84 -3.82
CA ILE A 262 4.26 2.42 -4.61
C ILE A 262 3.39 1.32 -5.25
N ALA A 263 2.08 1.53 -5.20
CA ALA A 263 1.07 0.83 -5.99
C ALA A 263 0.28 1.84 -6.80
N LYS A 264 0.55 1.92 -8.10
CA LYS A 264 -0.04 2.92 -8.99
C LYS A 264 -1.57 2.85 -9.02
N ILE A 265 -2.22 4.01 -8.90
CA ILE A 265 -3.67 4.20 -9.04
C ILE A 265 -3.92 5.27 -10.07
N SER A 266 -4.35 4.89 -11.28
CA SER A 266 -4.68 5.82 -12.36
C SER A 266 -6.07 6.43 -12.21
N GLY A 267 -6.95 5.80 -11.42
CA GLY A 267 -8.28 6.33 -11.21
C GLY A 267 -9.06 5.65 -10.09
N ILE A 268 -10.02 6.38 -9.55
CA ILE A 268 -10.94 5.89 -8.52
C ILE A 268 -12.35 6.34 -8.87
N GLU A 269 -13.34 5.46 -8.65
CA GLU A 269 -14.76 5.72 -8.90
C GLU A 269 -15.58 5.19 -7.72
N TRP A 270 -16.40 6.05 -7.12
CA TRP A 270 -17.43 5.66 -6.17
C TRP A 270 -18.77 5.59 -6.86
N GLY A 271 -19.52 4.52 -6.67
CA GLY A 271 -20.85 4.38 -7.19
C GLY A 271 -21.51 3.06 -6.78
N GLY A 272 -22.82 3.08 -6.59
CA GLY A 272 -23.59 1.89 -6.20
C GLY A 272 -23.11 1.25 -4.87
N GLY A 273 -22.63 2.05 -3.91
CA GLY A 273 -22.11 1.58 -2.63
C GLY A 273 -20.76 0.87 -2.71
N ARG A 274 -19.97 1.13 -3.75
CA ARG A 274 -18.68 0.48 -4.01
C ARG A 274 -17.63 1.50 -4.44
N LEU A 275 -16.41 1.31 -3.99
CA LEU A 275 -15.25 2.03 -4.48
C LEU A 275 -14.50 1.12 -5.46
N LYS A 276 -14.35 1.58 -6.69
CA LYS A 276 -13.50 0.94 -7.71
C LYS A 276 -12.17 1.66 -7.76
N VAL A 277 -11.09 0.91 -7.65
CA VAL A 277 -9.71 1.39 -7.75
C VAL A 277 -9.11 0.82 -9.01
N ILE A 278 -8.65 1.69 -9.89
CA ILE A 278 -8.11 1.34 -11.21
C ILE A 278 -6.61 1.56 -11.17
N SER A 279 -5.87 0.48 -11.38
CA SER A 279 -4.40 0.49 -11.47
C SER A 279 -3.99 0.25 -12.92
N PRO A 280 -3.02 0.99 -13.45
CA PRO A 280 -2.52 0.76 -14.80
C PRO A 280 -1.91 -0.63 -14.90
N ALA A 281 -1.92 -1.19 -16.11
CA ALA A 281 -1.27 -2.47 -16.38
C ALA A 281 0.25 -2.38 -16.16
N ASP A 282 0.84 -3.43 -15.58
CA ASP A 282 2.30 -3.55 -15.41
C ASP A 282 3.03 -3.70 -16.75
N ILE A 283 2.35 -4.27 -17.74
CA ILE A 283 2.88 -4.49 -19.10
C ILE A 283 2.13 -3.59 -20.09
N PRO A 284 2.84 -2.77 -20.87
CA PRO A 284 2.19 -1.94 -21.88
C PRO A 284 1.35 -2.75 -22.86
N GLY A 285 0.07 -2.41 -23.00
CA GLY A 285 -0.89 -3.09 -23.88
C GLY A 285 -1.81 -4.10 -23.17
N ASP A 286 -1.51 -4.46 -21.95
CA ASP A 286 -2.44 -5.22 -21.11
C ASP A 286 -3.57 -4.31 -20.58
N PRO A 287 -4.73 -4.88 -20.20
CA PRO A 287 -5.80 -4.09 -19.59
C PRO A 287 -5.45 -3.65 -18.16
N ASP A 288 -5.92 -2.47 -17.78
CA ASP A 288 -5.86 -1.98 -16.41
C ASP A 288 -6.54 -2.95 -15.45
N THR A 289 -6.01 -3.04 -14.26
CA THR A 289 -6.59 -3.86 -13.19
C THR A 289 -7.58 -3.03 -12.38
N THR A 290 -8.78 -3.57 -12.14
CA THR A 290 -9.77 -2.92 -11.26
C THR A 290 -9.98 -3.75 -10.01
N ARG A 291 -9.85 -3.12 -8.85
CA ARG A 291 -10.20 -3.68 -7.54
C ARG A 291 -11.45 -3.00 -7.00
N THR A 292 -12.29 -3.78 -6.32
CA THR A 292 -13.56 -3.28 -5.79
C THR A 292 -13.56 -3.42 -4.26
N LEU A 293 -13.85 -2.33 -3.57
CA LEU A 293 -14.04 -2.28 -2.12
C LEU A 293 -15.52 -2.09 -1.83
N ILE A 294 -16.09 -2.94 -0.98
CA ILE A 294 -17.53 -2.96 -0.70
C ILE A 294 -17.75 -2.81 0.80
N PRO A 295 -17.88 -1.58 1.33
CA PRO A 295 -18.26 -1.38 2.71
C PRO A 295 -19.70 -1.87 2.91
N LEU A 296 -19.96 -2.61 4.00
CA LEU A 296 -21.30 -3.11 4.33
C LEU A 296 -22.10 -2.12 5.19
N VAL A 297 -21.47 -1.02 5.59
CA VAL A 297 -22.10 0.16 6.20
C VAL A 297 -21.75 1.33 5.28
N ALA A 298 -22.78 2.03 4.81
CA ALA A 298 -22.57 3.17 3.91
C ALA A 298 -21.73 4.25 4.60
N PRO A 299 -20.70 4.82 3.97
CA PRO A 299 -20.00 5.97 4.50
C PRO A 299 -20.88 7.22 4.44
N ASP A 300 -20.67 8.15 5.38
CA ASP A 300 -21.31 9.46 5.40
C ASP A 300 -20.72 10.40 4.34
N GLY A 301 -19.47 10.14 3.92
CA GLY A 301 -18.79 10.89 2.88
C GLY A 301 -17.75 10.05 2.15
N VAL A 302 -17.62 10.36 0.86
CA VAL A 302 -16.54 9.84 0.02
C VAL A 302 -15.92 11.00 -0.71
N SER A 303 -14.58 11.06 -0.74
CA SER A 303 -13.86 12.04 -1.51
C SER A 303 -12.67 11.41 -2.20
N THR A 304 -12.30 11.96 -3.35
CA THR A 304 -11.17 11.50 -4.16
C THR A 304 -10.32 12.68 -4.57
N ALA A 305 -9.02 12.47 -4.74
CA ALA A 305 -8.13 13.50 -5.27
C ALA A 305 -6.97 12.86 -6.04
N GLY A 306 -6.45 13.59 -7.05
CA GLY A 306 -5.20 13.27 -7.73
C GLY A 306 -4.00 13.85 -6.99
N PHE A 307 -2.82 13.51 -7.48
CA PHE A 307 -1.53 13.92 -6.91
C PHE A 307 -1.41 15.45 -6.78
N ASP A 308 -1.69 16.18 -7.85
CA ASP A 308 -1.57 17.66 -7.90
C ASP A 308 -2.50 18.38 -6.89
N ARG A 309 -3.51 17.67 -6.36
CA ARG A 309 -4.42 18.20 -5.33
C ARG A 309 -3.96 17.93 -3.90
N GLY A 310 -2.70 17.55 -3.71
CA GLY A 310 -2.13 17.27 -2.41
C GLY A 310 -2.64 15.98 -1.75
N ALA A 311 -3.22 15.05 -2.52
CA ALA A 311 -3.84 13.84 -1.97
C ALA A 311 -2.90 12.98 -1.12
N LEU A 312 -1.59 12.98 -1.42
CA LEU A 312 -0.59 12.23 -0.65
C LEU A 312 -0.15 12.94 0.62
N MET A 313 -0.19 14.28 0.63
CA MET A 313 0.22 15.11 1.77
C MET A 313 -0.89 15.23 2.82
N HIS A 314 -2.15 15.03 2.41
CA HIS A 314 -3.33 15.10 3.28
C HIS A 314 -4.23 13.88 3.09
N PRO A 315 -3.74 12.66 3.40
CA PRO A 315 -4.38 11.41 3.00
C PRO A 315 -5.75 11.17 3.62
N ALA A 316 -6.02 11.73 4.79
CA ALA A 316 -7.29 11.54 5.50
C ALA A 316 -8.41 12.43 4.94
N LEU A 317 -8.09 13.47 4.21
CA LEU A 317 -9.04 14.47 3.72
C LEU A 317 -8.77 14.85 2.25
N PRO A 318 -8.76 13.90 1.30
CA PRO A 318 -8.63 14.24 -0.10
C PRO A 318 -9.78 15.17 -0.52
N ARG A 319 -9.46 16.20 -1.31
CA ARG A 319 -10.42 17.22 -1.76
C ARG A 319 -10.87 16.86 -3.17
N GLY A 320 -12.13 16.54 -3.34
CA GLY A 320 -12.68 16.21 -4.65
C GLY A 320 -14.06 15.58 -4.57
N GLY A 321 -14.52 15.06 -5.70
CA GLY A 321 -15.80 14.37 -5.83
C GLY A 321 -15.68 12.86 -5.59
N GLU A 322 -16.63 12.12 -6.18
CA GLU A 322 -16.69 10.66 -6.09
C GLU A 322 -15.85 9.94 -7.16
N THR A 323 -15.24 10.70 -8.08
CA THR A 323 -14.46 10.16 -9.19
C THR A 323 -13.22 11.00 -9.46
N VAL A 324 -12.09 10.35 -9.68
CA VAL A 324 -10.83 10.96 -10.10
C VAL A 324 -10.13 10.11 -11.16
N ARG A 325 -9.45 10.81 -12.09
CA ARG A 325 -8.41 10.27 -12.96
C ARG A 325 -7.15 11.06 -12.68
N ASP A 326 -6.05 10.38 -12.43
CA ASP A 326 -4.77 11.01 -12.13
C ASP A 326 -3.74 10.65 -13.20
N PRO A 327 -3.20 11.65 -13.93
CA PRO A 327 -2.18 11.41 -14.95
C PRO A 327 -0.84 10.92 -14.38
N HIS A 328 -0.65 11.04 -13.07
CA HIS A 328 0.56 10.62 -12.38
C HIS A 328 0.45 9.23 -11.73
N ASP A 329 -0.73 8.57 -11.87
CA ASP A 329 -1.03 7.26 -11.28
C ASP A 329 -0.93 7.23 -9.72
N LEU A 330 -1.17 8.37 -9.07
CA LEU A 330 -1.09 8.54 -7.62
C LEU A 330 -2.42 9.00 -7.00
N ALA A 331 -3.55 8.64 -7.62
CA ALA A 331 -4.87 8.95 -7.08
C ALA A 331 -5.09 8.34 -5.69
N SER A 332 -5.85 9.05 -4.85
CA SER A 332 -6.25 8.61 -3.51
C SER A 332 -7.74 8.87 -3.27
N ALA A 333 -8.33 8.13 -2.32
CA ALA A 333 -9.68 8.35 -1.83
C ALA A 333 -9.74 8.25 -0.32
N ALA A 334 -10.77 8.85 0.29
CA ALA A 334 -11.13 8.62 1.67
C ALA A 334 -12.64 8.32 1.79
N LEU A 335 -12.95 7.29 2.56
CA LEU A 335 -14.30 6.99 3.01
C LEU A 335 -14.40 7.41 4.47
N ARG A 336 -15.50 8.07 4.86
CA ARG A 336 -15.66 8.66 6.17
C ARG A 336 -16.98 8.22 6.80
N TRP A 337 -16.92 7.89 8.10
CA TRP A 337 -18.07 7.61 8.96
C TRP A 337 -18.01 8.53 10.17
N ASP A 338 -19.05 9.34 10.38
CA ASP A 338 -19.18 10.26 11.49
C ASP A 338 -20.17 9.71 12.50
N VAL A 339 -19.74 9.60 13.76
CA VAL A 339 -20.58 8.99 14.81
C VAL A 339 -20.49 9.78 16.12
N GLU A 340 -21.57 9.73 16.88
CA GLU A 340 -21.57 10.11 18.28
C GLU A 340 -21.81 8.84 19.11
N LEU A 341 -20.77 8.40 19.83
CA LEU A 341 -20.76 7.16 20.59
C LEU A 341 -20.92 7.45 22.08
N ALA A 342 -21.89 6.82 22.73
CA ALA A 342 -21.96 6.79 24.18
C ALA A 342 -20.81 5.94 24.78
N PRO A 343 -20.56 6.04 26.11
CA PRO A 343 -19.54 5.23 26.77
C PRO A 343 -19.69 3.73 26.48
N GLY A 344 -18.64 3.09 25.97
CA GLY A 344 -18.62 1.68 25.60
C GLY A 344 -19.30 1.33 24.27
N GLU A 345 -19.93 2.28 23.59
CA GLU A 345 -20.48 2.05 22.24
C GLU A 345 -19.40 1.99 21.17
N ALA A 346 -19.72 1.37 20.04
CA ALA A 346 -18.80 1.18 18.94
C ALA A 346 -19.47 1.43 17.58
N LEU A 347 -18.72 2.07 16.69
CA LEU A 347 -18.92 2.00 15.23
C LEU A 347 -18.26 0.72 14.72
N ASP A 348 -18.96 -0.05 13.91
CA ASP A 348 -18.44 -1.29 13.34
C ASP A 348 -18.60 -1.27 11.80
N VAL A 349 -17.50 -1.19 11.09
CA VAL A 349 -17.43 -1.07 9.63
C VAL A 349 -16.78 -2.32 9.03
N PRO A 350 -17.58 -3.33 8.63
CA PRO A 350 -17.09 -4.46 7.82
C PRO A 350 -17.02 -4.06 6.35
N MET A 351 -16.03 -4.62 5.65
CA MET A 351 -15.80 -4.42 4.22
C MET A 351 -15.46 -5.75 3.55
N ALA A 352 -16.10 -6.04 2.43
CA ALA A 352 -15.75 -7.18 1.58
C ALA A 352 -14.90 -6.69 0.40
N ILE A 353 -13.83 -7.42 0.08
CA ILE A 353 -12.85 -7.08 -0.94
C ILE A 353 -12.65 -8.30 -1.83
N PRO A 354 -13.45 -8.48 -2.89
CA PRO A 354 -13.31 -9.58 -3.82
C PRO A 354 -12.05 -9.43 -4.67
N PHE A 355 -11.37 -10.53 -4.96
CA PHE A 355 -10.27 -10.56 -5.91
C PHE A 355 -10.76 -10.60 -7.36
N GLY A 356 -11.93 -11.19 -7.60
CA GLY A 356 -12.58 -11.25 -8.93
C GLY A 356 -13.56 -10.12 -9.17
N GLN A 357 -13.96 -9.96 -10.44
CA GLN A 357 -14.99 -9.00 -10.87
C GLN A 357 -16.41 -9.55 -10.63
N GLY A 358 -17.37 -8.66 -10.34
CA GLY A 358 -18.79 -9.01 -10.37
C GLY A 358 -19.34 -9.70 -9.11
N THR A 359 -18.55 -9.87 -8.06
CA THR A 359 -19.01 -10.50 -6.81
C THR A 359 -20.05 -9.63 -6.09
N ALA A 360 -21.16 -10.26 -5.68
CA ALA A 360 -22.16 -9.59 -4.85
C ALA A 360 -21.64 -9.36 -3.42
N PRO A 361 -21.99 -8.24 -2.77
CA PRO A 361 -21.61 -8.03 -1.36
C PRO A 361 -22.29 -9.09 -0.49
N PRO A 362 -21.61 -9.64 0.52
CA PRO A 362 -22.24 -10.51 1.51
C PRO A 362 -23.22 -9.68 2.37
N SER A 363 -24.26 -10.31 2.87
CA SER A 363 -25.03 -9.72 3.97
C SER A 363 -24.17 -9.65 5.25
N ARG A 364 -24.54 -8.83 6.21
CA ARG A 364 -23.84 -8.77 7.51
C ARG A 364 -23.74 -10.14 8.17
N LEU A 365 -24.83 -10.91 8.18
CA LEU A 365 -24.86 -12.26 8.76
C LEU A 365 -23.92 -13.22 7.99
N ALA A 366 -23.88 -13.13 6.66
CA ALA A 366 -22.96 -13.93 5.85
C ALA A 366 -21.48 -13.55 6.09
N PHE A 367 -21.20 -12.27 6.33
CA PHE A 367 -19.87 -11.81 6.71
C PHE A 367 -19.38 -12.42 8.03
N ASP A 368 -20.20 -12.33 9.09
CA ASP A 368 -19.87 -12.89 10.40
C ASP A 368 -19.78 -14.42 10.35
N SER A 369 -20.64 -15.07 9.54
CA SER A 369 -20.59 -16.53 9.33
C SER A 369 -19.33 -16.97 8.60
N ALA A 370 -18.84 -16.21 7.61
CA ALA A 370 -17.58 -16.49 6.89
C ALA A 370 -16.37 -16.38 7.82
N ILE A 371 -16.36 -15.39 8.73
CA ILE A 371 -15.31 -15.28 9.77
C ILE A 371 -15.29 -16.54 10.66
N ALA A 372 -16.45 -16.98 11.12
CA ALA A 372 -16.55 -18.15 11.97
C ALA A 372 -16.14 -19.43 11.22
N ALA A 373 -16.54 -19.57 9.97
CA ALA A 373 -16.15 -20.70 9.11
C ALA A 373 -14.64 -20.74 8.87
N THR A 374 -14.02 -19.62 8.54
CA THR A 374 -12.56 -19.49 8.36
C THR A 374 -11.80 -19.85 9.63
N ARG A 375 -12.28 -19.37 10.79
CA ARG A 375 -11.69 -19.74 12.09
C ARG A 375 -11.70 -21.25 12.33
N ASN A 376 -12.84 -21.89 12.09
CA ASN A 376 -12.96 -23.34 12.26
C ASN A 376 -12.08 -24.11 11.27
N ALA A 377 -12.07 -23.72 10.00
CA ALA A 377 -11.23 -24.33 8.98
C ALA A 377 -9.74 -24.29 9.34
N TRP A 378 -9.24 -23.13 9.84
CA TRP A 378 -7.86 -23.05 10.30
C TRP A 378 -7.60 -23.85 11.58
N LYS A 379 -8.54 -23.88 12.53
CA LYS A 379 -8.41 -24.74 13.72
C LYS A 379 -8.30 -26.21 13.33
N ASP A 380 -9.15 -26.70 12.45
CA ASP A 380 -9.14 -28.09 11.98
C ASP A 380 -7.81 -28.45 11.30
N LYS A 381 -7.17 -27.50 10.61
CA LYS A 381 -5.85 -27.69 9.99
C LYS A 381 -4.71 -27.67 11.01
N LEU A 382 -4.69 -26.69 11.92
CA LEU A 382 -3.56 -26.41 12.79
C LEU A 382 -3.55 -27.23 14.09
N ASP A 383 -4.71 -27.64 14.57
CA ASP A 383 -4.87 -28.47 15.77
C ASP A 383 -4.82 -29.98 15.47
N ARG A 384 -4.52 -30.36 14.22
CA ARG A 384 -4.40 -31.74 13.78
C ARG A 384 -3.37 -32.55 14.58
N ILE A 385 -2.29 -31.88 15.01
CA ILE A 385 -1.26 -32.46 15.86
C ILE A 385 -1.29 -31.83 17.24
N ALA A 386 -1.37 -32.70 18.27
CA ALA A 386 -1.19 -32.23 19.64
C ALA A 386 0.29 -31.92 19.91
N ILE A 387 0.55 -30.70 20.32
CA ILE A 387 1.86 -30.25 20.79
C ILE A 387 1.73 -30.03 22.29
N ASP A 388 2.21 -31.00 23.06
CA ASP A 388 2.13 -30.97 24.52
C ASP A 388 3.36 -30.28 25.11
N VAL A 389 3.14 -29.14 25.71
CA VAL A 389 4.16 -28.31 26.38
C VAL A 389 3.63 -27.81 27.71
N PRO A 390 4.51 -27.51 28.69
CA PRO A 390 4.07 -26.84 29.90
C PRO A 390 3.31 -25.55 29.59
N PRO A 391 2.26 -25.18 30.35
CA PRO A 391 1.44 -23.99 30.06
C PRO A 391 2.25 -22.69 29.91
N SER A 392 3.36 -22.55 30.66
CA SER A 392 4.27 -21.40 30.53
C SER A 392 5.07 -21.36 29.21
N LYS A 393 4.96 -22.40 28.38
CA LYS A 393 5.64 -22.53 27.06
C LYS A 393 4.65 -22.60 25.91
N GLN A 394 3.36 -22.37 26.14
CA GLN A 394 2.31 -22.45 25.12
C GLN A 394 2.64 -21.61 23.87
N ALA A 395 3.25 -20.45 24.04
CA ALA A 395 3.67 -19.59 22.92
C ALA A 395 4.62 -20.32 21.92
N ILE A 396 5.38 -21.33 22.33
CA ILE A 396 6.22 -22.13 21.43
C ILE A 396 5.33 -22.98 20.51
N ALA A 397 4.34 -23.68 21.08
CA ALA A 397 3.40 -24.49 20.31
C ALA A 397 2.58 -23.62 19.35
N ASP A 398 2.13 -22.47 19.81
CA ASP A 398 1.37 -21.49 19.01
C ASP A 398 2.22 -20.93 17.86
N THR A 399 3.51 -20.66 18.09
CA THR A 399 4.43 -20.22 17.03
C THR A 399 4.60 -21.29 15.95
N VAL A 400 4.70 -22.58 16.32
CA VAL A 400 4.78 -23.70 15.35
C VAL A 400 3.51 -23.77 14.51
N ARG A 401 2.33 -23.63 15.13
CA ARG A 401 1.05 -23.60 14.40
C ARG A 401 0.95 -22.41 13.45
N THR A 402 1.34 -21.22 13.91
CA THR A 402 1.37 -20.02 13.07
C THR A 402 2.33 -20.18 11.90
N ALA A 403 3.52 -20.75 12.12
CA ALA A 403 4.49 -21.02 11.05
C ALA A 403 3.93 -22.00 10.01
N LEU A 404 3.23 -23.07 10.45
CA LEU A 404 2.53 -23.98 9.55
C LEU A 404 1.48 -23.24 8.71
N ALA A 405 0.68 -22.35 9.31
CA ALA A 405 -0.30 -21.54 8.58
C ALA A 405 0.38 -20.68 7.50
N HIS A 406 1.52 -20.05 7.82
CA HIS A 406 2.27 -19.25 6.86
C HIS A 406 2.80 -20.07 5.68
N VAL A 407 3.31 -21.29 5.91
CA VAL A 407 3.70 -22.21 4.83
C VAL A 407 2.51 -22.51 3.92
N LEU A 408 1.35 -22.83 4.50
CA LEU A 408 0.15 -23.15 3.75
C LEU A 408 -0.41 -21.95 2.96
N MET A 409 -0.39 -20.74 3.53
CA MET A 409 -0.83 -19.53 2.86
C MET A 409 0.13 -19.04 1.76
N SER A 410 1.43 -19.35 1.87
CA SER A 410 2.44 -18.92 0.91
C SER A 410 2.49 -19.79 -0.33
N ARG A 411 1.87 -20.97 -0.32
CA ARG A 411 1.81 -21.83 -1.50
C ARG A 411 0.82 -21.32 -2.55
N ASP A 412 1.03 -21.74 -3.80
CA ASP A 412 0.15 -21.44 -4.94
C ASP A 412 -0.18 -22.77 -5.64
N GLY A 413 -1.31 -23.37 -5.28
CA GLY A 413 -1.61 -24.75 -5.63
C GLY A 413 -0.50 -25.69 -5.11
N PRO A 414 0.16 -26.46 -5.99
CA PRO A 414 1.25 -27.37 -5.59
C PRO A 414 2.57 -26.67 -5.27
N GLN A 415 2.73 -25.38 -5.59
CA GLN A 415 3.99 -24.66 -5.46
C GLN A 415 4.23 -24.24 -4.01
N LEU A 416 5.25 -24.75 -3.35
CA LEU A 416 5.74 -24.22 -2.08
C LEU A 416 6.66 -23.03 -2.35
N LYS A 417 6.38 -21.90 -1.71
CA LYS A 417 7.10 -20.64 -1.87
C LYS A 417 7.43 -20.04 -0.50
N PRO A 418 8.64 -19.47 -0.30
CA PRO A 418 8.98 -18.84 0.97
C PRO A 418 8.22 -17.52 1.23
N GLY A 419 7.58 -16.94 0.20
CA GLY A 419 6.78 -15.74 0.34
C GLY A 419 5.90 -15.47 -0.88
N THR A 420 5.04 -14.46 -0.75
CA THR A 420 4.02 -14.12 -1.76
C THR A 420 4.30 -12.78 -2.47
N ARG A 421 5.35 -12.09 -2.11
CA ARG A 421 5.75 -10.79 -2.68
C ARG A 421 7.17 -10.88 -3.23
N SER A 422 8.16 -10.38 -2.53
CA SER A 422 9.56 -10.40 -2.95
C SER A 422 10.06 -11.82 -3.23
N TYR A 423 9.64 -12.79 -2.43
CA TYR A 423 10.03 -14.20 -2.57
C TYR A 423 8.92 -15.05 -3.21
N ASN A 424 8.18 -14.48 -4.16
CA ASN A 424 7.11 -15.19 -4.90
C ASN A 424 7.67 -16.09 -6.00
N ARG A 425 8.48 -17.08 -5.60
CA ARG A 425 9.18 -18.03 -6.45
C ARG A 425 9.33 -19.37 -5.71
N SER A 426 9.31 -20.48 -6.39
CA SER A 426 9.47 -21.81 -5.79
C SER A 426 10.92 -22.28 -5.95
N TRP A 427 11.72 -22.23 -4.89
CA TRP A 427 13.06 -22.81 -4.83
C TRP A 427 13.00 -24.25 -4.34
N ILE A 428 13.81 -25.15 -4.95
CA ILE A 428 13.83 -26.55 -4.53
C ILE A 428 14.33 -26.70 -3.10
N ARG A 429 15.35 -25.94 -2.69
CA ARG A 429 15.88 -25.95 -1.32
C ARG A 429 14.82 -25.60 -0.28
N ASP A 430 14.16 -24.43 -0.47
CA ASP A 430 13.09 -23.96 0.41
C ASP A 430 11.90 -24.94 0.40
N GLY A 431 11.53 -25.43 -0.78
CA GLY A 431 10.42 -26.37 -0.93
C GLY A 431 10.68 -27.72 -0.27
N ALA A 432 11.89 -28.27 -0.37
CA ALA A 432 12.27 -29.51 0.28
C ALA A 432 12.22 -29.39 1.82
N MET A 433 12.73 -28.28 2.37
CA MET A 433 12.66 -28.00 3.82
C MET A 433 11.22 -27.79 4.30
N MET A 434 10.40 -27.07 3.53
CA MET A 434 8.98 -26.91 3.85
C MET A 434 8.23 -28.23 3.78
N ALA A 435 8.51 -29.08 2.77
CA ALA A 435 7.91 -30.41 2.64
C ALA A 435 8.26 -31.31 3.83
N ASP A 436 9.53 -31.36 4.27
CA ASP A 436 9.93 -32.08 5.49
C ASP A 436 9.13 -31.60 6.70
N THR A 437 8.99 -30.30 6.87
CA THR A 437 8.20 -29.72 7.96
C THR A 437 6.72 -30.13 7.88
N LEU A 438 6.12 -30.05 6.69
CA LEU A 438 4.73 -30.45 6.46
C LEU A 438 4.51 -31.94 6.78
N LEU A 439 5.42 -32.83 6.35
CA LEU A 439 5.35 -34.25 6.63
C LEU A 439 5.45 -34.56 8.14
N ARG A 440 6.38 -33.89 8.86
CA ARG A 440 6.53 -34.02 10.33
C ARG A 440 5.28 -33.55 11.08
N LEU A 441 4.57 -32.55 10.53
CA LEU A 441 3.33 -32.01 11.08
C LEU A 441 2.07 -32.75 10.53
N GLY A 442 2.23 -33.86 9.83
CA GLY A 442 1.12 -34.71 9.33
C GLY A 442 0.34 -34.08 8.17
N VAL A 443 0.88 -33.05 7.51
CA VAL A 443 0.27 -32.37 6.37
C VAL A 443 0.87 -32.90 5.07
N ILE A 444 0.49 -34.15 4.72
CA ILE A 444 1.16 -34.97 3.70
C ILE A 444 0.86 -34.48 2.27
N GLU A 445 -0.40 -34.12 1.97
CA GLU A 445 -0.84 -33.84 0.60
C GLU A 445 -0.09 -32.67 -0.05
N PRO A 446 0.08 -31.50 0.60
CA PRO A 446 0.84 -30.40 0.00
C PRO A 446 2.31 -30.74 -0.29
N ALA A 447 2.94 -31.57 0.54
CA ALA A 447 4.32 -32.01 0.32
C ALA A 447 4.41 -32.96 -0.91
N ARG A 448 3.46 -33.90 -1.03
CA ARG A 448 3.36 -34.79 -2.19
C ARG A 448 3.06 -34.02 -3.48
N GLU A 449 2.06 -33.14 -3.47
CA GLU A 449 1.72 -32.29 -4.60
C GLU A 449 2.93 -31.46 -5.09
N PHE A 450 3.73 -30.95 -4.16
CA PHE A 450 4.96 -30.23 -4.48
C PHE A 450 6.00 -31.13 -5.16
N ALA A 451 6.26 -32.34 -4.60
CA ALA A 451 7.22 -33.28 -5.18
C ALA A 451 6.82 -33.69 -6.60
N ASP A 452 5.54 -34.05 -6.79
CA ASP A 452 4.99 -34.43 -8.09
C ASP A 452 5.10 -33.28 -9.10
N TRP A 453 4.72 -32.08 -8.68
CA TRP A 453 4.79 -30.88 -9.54
C TRP A 453 6.23 -30.51 -9.87
N TYR A 454 7.15 -30.51 -8.90
CA TYR A 454 8.54 -30.12 -9.15
C TYR A 454 9.25 -31.12 -10.06
N GLY A 455 8.91 -32.40 -9.96
CA GLY A 455 9.40 -33.46 -10.85
C GLY A 455 9.10 -33.19 -12.33
N THR A 456 8.01 -32.49 -12.65
CA THR A 456 7.69 -32.07 -14.04
C THR A 456 8.53 -30.90 -14.56
N LYS A 457 9.36 -30.29 -13.71
CA LYS A 457 10.15 -29.11 -14.05
C LYS A 457 11.62 -29.43 -14.33
N LEU A 458 12.02 -30.68 -14.22
CA LEU A 458 13.37 -31.11 -14.55
C LEU A 458 13.70 -30.84 -16.01
N PHE A 459 14.96 -30.48 -16.30
CA PHE A 459 15.45 -30.34 -17.66
C PHE A 459 15.64 -31.72 -18.32
N ASP A 460 15.61 -31.77 -19.65
CA ASP A 460 15.73 -33.02 -20.43
C ASP A 460 16.98 -33.85 -20.08
N ASN A 461 18.05 -33.20 -19.64
CA ASN A 461 19.29 -33.84 -19.20
C ASN A 461 19.26 -34.30 -17.74
N GLY A 462 18.11 -34.24 -17.07
CA GLY A 462 17.93 -34.60 -15.66
C GLY A 462 18.40 -33.56 -14.65
N LYS A 463 18.88 -32.39 -15.10
CA LYS A 463 19.24 -31.29 -14.19
C LYS A 463 18.01 -30.78 -13.46
N VAL A 464 18.12 -30.60 -12.14
CA VAL A 464 17.11 -29.96 -11.31
C VAL A 464 17.26 -28.45 -11.42
N PRO A 465 16.21 -27.67 -11.76
CA PRO A 465 16.29 -26.20 -11.69
C PRO A 465 16.49 -25.76 -10.25
N CYS A 466 17.15 -24.62 -10.04
CA CYS A 466 17.23 -24.02 -8.70
C CYS A 466 15.86 -23.63 -8.19
N CYS A 467 15.05 -23.15 -9.10
CA CYS A 467 13.79 -22.50 -8.80
C CYS A 467 12.87 -22.43 -10.03
N VAL A 468 11.59 -22.20 -9.76
CA VAL A 468 10.54 -22.09 -10.78
C VAL A 468 9.65 -20.90 -10.45
N ASP A 469 9.38 -20.06 -11.43
CA ASP A 469 8.40 -18.98 -11.35
C ASP A 469 7.50 -18.94 -12.61
N TYR A 470 6.79 -17.83 -12.85
CA TYR A 470 5.89 -17.67 -13.99
C TYR A 470 6.60 -17.78 -15.35
N ARG A 471 7.92 -17.59 -15.41
CA ARG A 471 8.76 -17.74 -16.61
C ARG A 471 9.16 -19.21 -16.88
N GLY A 472 8.92 -20.08 -15.92
CA GLY A 472 9.31 -21.50 -15.96
C GLY A 472 10.53 -21.83 -15.10
N PRO A 473 11.14 -23.01 -15.34
CA PRO A 473 12.35 -23.45 -14.63
C PRO A 473 13.53 -22.54 -14.96
N ASP A 474 14.25 -22.08 -13.93
CA ASP A 474 15.44 -21.23 -14.10
C ASP A 474 16.67 -22.11 -14.42
N PRO A 475 17.39 -21.83 -15.52
CA PRO A 475 18.56 -22.61 -15.92
C PRO A 475 19.83 -22.31 -15.10
N VAL A 476 19.82 -21.25 -14.25
CA VAL A 476 20.96 -20.91 -13.40
C VAL A 476 21.33 -22.11 -12.53
N PRO A 477 22.60 -22.54 -12.47
CA PRO A 477 23.00 -23.67 -11.66
C PRO A 477 23.08 -23.29 -10.17
N GLU A 478 22.41 -24.07 -9.34
CA GLU A 478 22.68 -24.16 -7.90
C GLU A 478 23.18 -25.59 -7.60
N ASN A 479 24.28 -25.68 -6.84
CA ASN A 479 24.98 -26.96 -6.67
C ASN A 479 24.25 -27.92 -5.71
N ASP A 480 23.37 -27.42 -4.86
CA ASP A 480 22.56 -28.18 -3.91
C ASP A 480 21.25 -28.71 -4.51
N ALA A 481 20.78 -28.17 -5.63
CA ALA A 481 19.46 -28.46 -6.19
C ALA A 481 19.19 -29.96 -6.40
N GLN A 482 20.17 -30.74 -6.89
CA GLN A 482 20.03 -32.20 -7.09
C GLN A 482 19.88 -32.93 -5.76
N GLY A 483 20.69 -32.54 -4.76
CA GLY A 483 20.63 -33.13 -3.41
C GLY A 483 19.30 -32.83 -2.72
N GLU A 484 18.81 -31.61 -2.83
CA GLU A 484 17.54 -31.18 -2.25
C GLU A 484 16.34 -31.89 -2.90
N PHE A 485 16.37 -32.11 -4.22
CA PHE A 485 15.31 -32.86 -4.87
C PHE A 485 15.32 -34.33 -4.49
N ILE A 486 16.51 -34.99 -4.37
CA ILE A 486 16.63 -36.35 -3.86
C ILE A 486 16.12 -36.41 -2.42
N HIS A 487 16.50 -35.43 -1.58
CA HIS A 487 16.02 -35.35 -0.21
C HIS A 487 14.49 -35.29 -0.15
N LEU A 488 13.87 -34.44 -0.97
CA LEU A 488 12.41 -34.32 -1.08
C LEU A 488 11.74 -35.64 -1.44
N LEU A 489 12.34 -36.45 -2.34
CA LEU A 489 11.74 -37.71 -2.81
C LEU A 489 11.89 -38.86 -1.85
N VAL A 490 12.82 -38.82 -0.88
CA VAL A 490 13.06 -39.91 0.08
C VAL A 490 12.38 -39.71 1.43
N GLN A 491 11.74 -38.60 1.65
CA GLN A 491 10.92 -38.30 2.83
C GLN A 491 9.55 -38.96 2.76
#